data_ba0eb4ea521ec91e49155f9bf2c82ac0
#
_entry.id   ba0eb4ea521ec91e49155f9bf2c82ac0
#
_cell.length_a   1.000
_cell.length_b   1.000
_cell.length_c   1.000
_cell.angle_alpha   90.00
_cell.angle_beta   90.00
_cell.angle_gamma   90.00
#
_symmetry.space_group_name_H-M   'P 1'
#
loop_
_entity.id
_entity.type
_entity.pdbx_description
1 polymer ?
#
loop_
_entity_poly.entity_id
_entity_poly.type
_entity_poly.pdbx_seq_one_letter_code
_entity_poly.pdbx_strand_id
1 'polypeptide(L)'
;MDRVTTGDLLHMGVRVSKQQLRPGDLVFFRIHGGMHVGFYDTDHNFLHASASQGVMRSSLDNPYWNRVFYQARRLPKEYNAQITMNNDDLHLAKNR
;
A
#
# COMPACT_ATOMS: atom_id res chain seq x y z
N MET A 1 6.44 -12.38 -17.10
CA MET A 1 6.09 -11.07 -16.66
C MET A 1 6.84 -10.64 -15.44
N ASP A 2 7.38 -9.49 -15.53
CA ASP A 2 8.21 -9.02 -14.45
C ASP A 2 7.39 -8.62 -13.23
N ARG A 3 8.01 -8.81 -12.10
CA ARG A 3 7.38 -8.44 -10.85
C ARG A 3 7.46 -6.94 -10.67
N VAL A 4 6.37 -6.36 -10.19
CA VAL A 4 6.33 -4.94 -9.90
C VAL A 4 6.86 -4.71 -8.50
N THR A 5 7.81 -3.81 -8.36
CA THR A 5 8.39 -3.52 -7.05
C THR A 5 7.65 -2.35 -6.40
N THR A 6 7.88 -2.17 -5.10
CA THR A 6 7.32 -1.03 -4.39
C THR A 6 7.82 0.28 -5.01
N GLY A 7 9.08 0.31 -5.42
CA GLY A 7 9.62 1.50 -6.06
C GLY A 7 8.91 1.82 -7.36
N ASP A 8 8.57 0.78 -8.13
CA ASP A 8 7.83 0.98 -9.36
C ASP A 8 6.46 1.55 -9.08
N LEU A 9 5.79 1.01 -8.08
CA LEU A 9 4.44 1.45 -7.75
C LEU A 9 4.39 2.92 -7.36
N LEU A 10 5.45 3.44 -6.80
CA LEU A 10 5.51 4.83 -6.41
C LEU A 10 5.39 5.79 -7.58
N HIS A 11 5.66 5.30 -8.78
CA HIS A 11 5.63 6.14 -9.97
C HIS A 11 4.51 5.77 -10.94
N MET A 12 3.61 4.91 -10.52
CA MET A 12 2.53 4.46 -11.39
C MET A 12 1.22 5.12 -11.00
N GLY A 13 0.33 5.25 -11.96
CA GLY A 13 -0.98 5.82 -11.70
C GLY A 13 -0.91 7.29 -11.36
N VAL A 14 -1.89 7.76 -10.62
CA VAL A 14 -1.96 9.15 -10.21
C VAL A 14 -1.86 9.25 -8.70
N ARG A 15 -1.22 10.32 -8.25
CA ARG A 15 -1.10 10.58 -6.84
C ARG A 15 -2.42 11.11 -6.29
N VAL A 16 -2.83 10.62 -5.13
CA VAL A 16 -4.06 11.09 -4.49
C VAL A 16 -3.74 11.56 -3.09
N SER A 17 -4.52 12.51 -2.61
CA SER A 17 -4.32 13.02 -1.27
C SER A 17 -4.98 12.08 -0.26
N LYS A 18 -4.58 12.21 1.00
CA LYS A 18 -5.15 11.41 2.06
C LYS A 18 -6.67 11.58 2.15
N GLN A 19 -7.15 12.78 1.86
CA GLN A 19 -8.57 13.08 1.97
C GLN A 19 -9.37 12.50 0.81
N GLN A 20 -8.70 12.06 -0.24
CA GLN A 20 -9.36 11.56 -1.44
C GLN A 20 -9.21 10.06 -1.62
N LEU A 21 -8.76 9.37 -0.58
CA LEU A 21 -8.53 7.94 -0.67
C LEU A 21 -9.82 7.17 -0.93
N ARG A 22 -9.71 6.14 -1.76
CA ARG A 22 -10.81 5.24 -2.09
C ARG A 22 -10.34 3.81 -1.91
N PRO A 23 -11.25 2.88 -1.65
CA PRO A 23 -10.87 1.48 -1.53
C PRO A 23 -10.06 1.02 -2.74
N GLY A 24 -8.95 0.34 -2.48
CA GLY A 24 -8.07 -0.14 -3.53
C GLY A 24 -6.90 0.76 -3.84
N ASP A 25 -6.91 2.00 -3.35
CA ASP A 25 -5.77 2.88 -3.55
C ASP A 25 -4.57 2.36 -2.78
N LEU A 26 -3.39 2.58 -3.34
CA LEU A 26 -2.16 2.19 -2.67
C LEU A 26 -1.75 3.28 -1.68
N VAL A 27 -1.33 2.87 -0.50
CA VAL A 27 -0.81 3.80 0.49
C VAL A 27 0.62 3.37 0.82
N PHE A 28 1.51 4.34 0.87
CA PHE A 28 2.93 4.08 1.06
C PHE A 28 3.41 4.69 2.37
N PHE A 29 4.26 3.96 3.07
CA PHE A 29 4.81 4.39 4.34
C PHE A 29 6.32 4.23 4.30
N ARG A 30 7.01 5.20 4.87
CA ARG A 30 8.47 5.13 4.94
C ARG A 30 8.88 4.60 6.31
N ILE A 31 9.41 3.38 6.32
CA ILE A 31 9.73 2.69 7.56
C ILE A 31 11.15 2.12 7.47
N HIS A 32 11.97 2.40 8.46
CA HIS A 32 13.30 1.81 8.55
C HIS A 32 14.11 1.95 7.27
N GLY A 33 14.03 3.13 6.65
CA GLY A 33 14.81 3.37 5.46
C GLY A 33 14.26 2.72 4.21
N GLY A 34 13.14 2.04 4.31
CA GLY A 34 12.50 1.40 3.17
C GLY A 34 11.09 1.90 2.98
N MET A 35 10.42 1.30 2.03
CA MET A 35 9.05 1.68 1.70
C MET A 35 8.13 0.50 1.96
N HIS A 36 7.08 0.76 2.73
CA HIS A 36 6.05 -0.24 3.03
C HIS A 36 4.79 0.17 2.30
N VAL A 37 4.07 -0.78 1.71
CA VAL A 37 2.88 -0.47 0.93
C VAL A 37 1.68 -1.26 1.45
N GLY A 38 0.52 -0.60 1.39
CA GLY A 38 -0.73 -1.25 1.73
C GLY A 38 -1.82 -0.80 0.78
N PHE A 39 -3.02 -1.32 0.99
CA PHE A 39 -4.19 -0.98 0.18
C PHE A 39 -5.22 -0.33 1.07
N TYR A 40 -5.68 0.84 0.66
CA TYR A 40 -6.72 1.52 1.42
C TYR A 40 -8.01 0.70 1.39
N ASP A 41 -8.67 0.60 2.52
CA ASP A 41 -9.93 -0.13 2.61
C ASP A 41 -11.06 0.88 2.76
N THR A 42 -11.55 1.07 3.97
CA THR A 42 -12.60 2.04 4.25
C THR A 42 -12.33 2.61 5.64
N ASP A 43 -12.99 3.71 5.95
CA ASP A 43 -12.93 4.30 7.31
C ASP A 43 -11.51 4.54 7.78
N HIS A 44 -10.67 5.01 6.89
CA HIS A 44 -9.28 5.32 7.18
C HIS A 44 -8.44 4.10 7.53
N ASN A 45 -8.90 2.91 7.18
CA ASN A 45 -8.15 1.68 7.40
C ASN A 45 -7.46 1.25 6.13
N PHE A 46 -6.37 0.50 6.29
CA PHE A 46 -5.68 -0.06 5.15
C PHE A 46 -5.23 -1.49 5.49
N LEU A 47 -5.07 -2.28 4.44
CA LEU A 47 -4.62 -3.66 4.56
C LEU A 47 -3.17 -3.73 4.15
N HIS A 48 -2.38 -4.46 4.91
CA HIS A 48 -0.97 -4.61 4.58
C HIS A 48 -0.45 -5.94 5.11
N ALA A 49 0.70 -6.35 4.61
CA ALA A 49 1.30 -7.62 5.00
C ALA A 49 2.21 -7.43 6.20
N SER A 50 2.12 -8.36 7.13
CA SER A 50 3.01 -8.41 8.27
C SER A 50 3.79 -9.72 8.18
N ALA A 51 5.09 -9.65 8.43
CA ALA A 51 5.92 -10.85 8.35
C ALA A 51 5.48 -11.90 9.37
N SER A 52 4.99 -11.48 10.51
CA SER A 52 4.63 -12.43 11.56
C SER A 52 3.15 -12.78 11.58
N GLN A 53 2.29 -11.95 11.03
CA GLN A 53 0.85 -12.13 11.17
C GLN A 53 0.07 -12.19 9.87
N GLY A 54 0.77 -12.12 8.73
CA GLY A 54 0.09 -12.15 7.45
C GLY A 54 -0.59 -10.82 7.15
N VAL A 55 -1.76 -10.87 6.53
CA VAL A 55 -2.49 -9.66 6.16
C VAL A 55 -3.15 -9.07 7.39
N MET A 56 -2.92 -7.79 7.62
CA MET A 56 -3.46 -7.07 8.76
C MET A 56 -4.20 -5.84 8.30
N ARG A 57 -5.13 -5.38 9.12
CA ARG A 57 -5.81 -4.11 8.92
C ARG A 57 -5.32 -3.14 9.99
N SER A 58 -4.91 -1.96 9.56
CA SER A 58 -4.44 -0.92 10.47
C SER A 58 -5.12 0.39 10.12
N SER A 59 -5.06 1.36 11.02
CA SER A 59 -5.71 2.65 10.81
C SER A 59 -4.71 3.73 10.46
N LEU A 60 -5.04 4.53 9.45
CA LEU A 60 -4.24 5.70 9.11
C LEU A 60 -4.30 6.76 10.21
N ASP A 61 -5.29 6.67 11.09
CA ASP A 61 -5.41 7.61 12.21
C ASP A 61 -4.51 7.22 13.37
N ASN A 62 -3.94 6.04 13.33
CA ASN A 62 -2.97 5.64 14.33
C ASN A 62 -1.76 6.58 14.24
N PRO A 63 -1.29 7.13 15.37
CA PRO A 63 -0.20 8.10 15.32
C PRO A 63 1.06 7.60 14.61
N TYR A 64 1.38 6.33 14.77
CA TYR A 64 2.56 5.78 14.09
C TYR A 64 2.37 5.80 12.59
N TRP A 65 1.26 5.24 12.10
CA TRP A 65 1.04 5.16 10.66
C TRP A 65 0.86 6.53 10.05
N ASN A 66 0.21 7.42 10.77
CA ASN A 66 0.05 8.79 10.28
C ASN A 66 1.40 9.47 10.10
N ARG A 67 2.31 9.25 11.04
CA ARG A 67 3.61 9.90 10.99
C ARG A 67 4.48 9.38 9.85
N VAL A 68 4.43 8.08 9.55
CA VAL A 68 5.28 7.51 8.52
C VAL A 68 4.63 7.47 7.15
N PHE A 69 3.40 7.94 7.04
CA PHE A 69 2.72 8.01 5.75
C PHE A 69 3.52 8.86 4.78
N TYR A 70 3.70 8.35 3.57
CA TYR A 70 4.50 9.03 2.57
C TYR A 70 3.65 9.59 1.44
N GLN A 71 2.91 8.71 0.74
CA GLN A 71 2.00 9.18 -0.30
C GLN A 71 1.04 8.05 -0.67
N ALA A 72 0.05 8.39 -1.48
CA ALA A 72 -0.90 7.41 -1.97
C ALA A 72 -1.04 7.54 -3.48
N ARG A 73 -1.37 6.43 -4.13
CA ARG A 73 -1.51 6.36 -5.57
C ARG A 73 -2.74 5.57 -5.96
N ARG A 74 -3.36 5.98 -7.05
CA ARG A 74 -4.50 5.27 -7.62
C ARG A 74 -4.09 4.72 -8.96
N LEU A 75 -4.15 3.40 -9.10
CA LEU A 75 -3.75 2.74 -10.31
C LEU A 75 -4.96 2.49 -11.21
N PRO A 76 -4.72 2.32 -12.53
CA PRO A 76 -5.81 1.90 -13.42
C PRO A 76 -6.38 0.57 -12.95
N LYS A 77 -7.63 0.32 -13.31
CA LYS A 77 -8.31 -0.89 -12.87
C LYS A 77 -7.58 -2.16 -13.24
N GLU A 78 -7.03 -2.22 -14.42
CA GLU A 78 -6.33 -3.43 -14.83
C GLU A 78 -5.11 -3.70 -13.97
N TYR A 79 -4.48 -2.68 -13.46
CA TYR A 79 -3.36 -2.87 -12.55
C TYR A 79 -3.83 -3.37 -11.22
N ASN A 80 -4.94 -2.84 -10.73
CA ASN A 80 -5.47 -3.30 -9.46
C ASN A 80 -5.81 -4.78 -9.53
N ALA A 81 -6.30 -5.24 -10.67
CA ALA A 81 -6.62 -6.64 -10.83
C ALA A 81 -5.38 -7.52 -10.81
N GLN A 82 -4.25 -6.99 -11.30
CA GLN A 82 -3.02 -7.76 -11.36
C GLN A 82 -2.32 -7.85 -10.02
N ILE A 83 -2.52 -6.88 -9.16
CA ILE A 83 -1.89 -6.88 -7.86
C ILE A 83 -2.91 -7.04 -6.75
N THR A 84 -3.87 -7.92 -7.00
CA THR A 84 -4.90 -8.18 -6.01
C THR A 84 -4.28 -8.67 -4.71
N MET A 85 -5.10 -8.71 -3.70
CA MET A 85 -4.65 -9.00 -2.35
C MET A 85 -4.39 -10.47 -2.14
N ASN A 86 -3.31 -10.95 -2.72
CA ASN A 86 -2.86 -12.28 -2.38
C ASN A 86 -1.52 -12.16 -1.68
N ASN A 87 -1.06 -13.23 -1.09
CA ASN A 87 0.15 -13.19 -0.31
C ASN A 87 1.37 -12.84 -1.14
N ASP A 88 1.40 -13.29 -2.38
CA ASP A 88 2.55 -13.00 -3.21
C ASP A 88 2.67 -11.53 -3.52
N ASP A 89 1.54 -10.89 -3.82
CA ASP A 89 1.56 -9.47 -4.11
C ASP A 89 1.97 -8.67 -2.89
N LEU A 90 1.47 -9.06 -1.74
CA LEU A 90 1.79 -8.34 -0.53
C LEU A 90 3.24 -8.53 -0.12
N HIS A 91 3.88 -9.57 -0.61
CA HIS A 91 5.29 -9.76 -0.35
C HIS A 91 6.15 -8.69 -0.95
N LEU A 92 5.63 -7.96 -1.92
CA LEU A 92 6.37 -6.83 -2.45
C LEU A 92 6.71 -5.83 -1.35
N ALA A 93 5.86 -5.73 -0.38
CA ALA A 93 6.09 -4.81 0.72
C ALA A 93 7.25 -5.25 1.59
N LYS A 94 7.51 -6.54 1.60
CA LYS A 94 8.59 -7.01 2.37
C LYS A 94 9.83 -7.01 1.63
N ASN A 95 9.83 -7.07 0.54
CA ASN A 95 10.67 -7.28 -0.13
C ASN A 95 11.57 -7.69 -0.34
N ARG A 96 11.48 -8.18 -0.28
CA ARG A 96 12.46 -8.88 -0.52
C ARG A 96 13.37 -8.24 -1.34
#